data_dfd55708d07c7459205b436db5b14992
#
_entry.id   dfd55708d07c7459205b436db5b14992
#
_cell.length_a   1.000
_cell.length_b   1.000
_cell.length_c   1.000
_cell.angle_alpha   90.00
_cell.angle_beta   90.00
_cell.angle_gamma   90.00
#
_symmetry.space_group_name_H-M   'P 1'
#
loop_
_entity.id
_entity.type
_entity.pdbx_description
1 polymer ?
#
loop_
_entity_poly.entity_id
_entity_poly.type
_entity_poly.pdbx_seq_one_letter_code
_entity_poly.pdbx_strand_id
1 'polypeptide(L)'
;MPVVNVRTSLLSKIFSEMTLEEIIEKLPYLGLDIEGLDEANDKIRIEFNPNRPDFSSQNGIVRALKGILDVELGCPSIHDLRTSSSSIMVDEQLKNVRPIIYGLVAKRAFPIDNEELTQLISMQEDLHNGIGRNRKKASIGLHDYDALTFPLLYKGVSRQVKFIPLDGKKECSLAEILSDFDVGKKYGHILEKFEFVPILLDSKDKIISFPPIINGNTTRVDQATSNLFIEVTSVNPKSAKDILSILSFELSDMGFDLYSVIVDSTFHKKIVTPILKPYKLQLDFNYVNRMLGLELTHEEILVCLQRSRCEGIDKGSGKLECIIPSYRIDLFDKVDVCEEVAIGYGIFNLEPLHPSTYFPGRKNNQSIVFDKVRDILIGLGFMEIINPDIISKSLVRDVFLEDGHSDKKLVTLGDSKNTEFELLRNSLIPSIINTFSKNIHEKYPQKLFEIGKTFSATENEIREDWLLCVSIAHNTTDYTEIKSNLESLMKYCFNAIVTTPRYDTNYFLTGHSARILLKDQKIGEIGEIHPQVLENLNLRTLITVFEFNLSTVVNILNLDQIRIV
;
A
#
# COMPACT_ATOMS: atom_id res chain seq x y z
N MET A 1 6.40 7.21 5.54
CA MET A 1 6.48 7.25 4.06
C MET A 1 7.93 7.29 3.65
N PRO A 2 8.33 7.09 2.38
CA PRO A 2 9.74 7.20 1.98
C PRO A 2 10.22 8.64 2.08
N VAL A 3 11.51 8.80 2.43
CA VAL A 3 12.15 10.09 2.66
C VAL A 3 13.37 10.22 1.78
N VAL A 4 13.49 11.35 1.11
CA VAL A 4 14.65 11.69 0.28
C VAL A 4 15.42 12.87 0.89
N ASN A 5 16.75 12.83 0.80
CA ASN A 5 17.61 13.94 1.18
C ASN A 5 17.91 14.80 -0.04
N VAL A 6 17.58 16.08 0.03
CA VAL A 6 17.85 17.08 -1.02
C VAL A 6 18.89 18.05 -0.50
N ARG A 7 19.93 18.35 -1.30
CA ARG A 7 20.94 19.34 -0.93
C ARG A 7 20.40 20.75 -1.04
N THR A 8 20.55 21.52 0.03
CA THR A 8 20.17 22.94 0.07
C THR A 8 21.04 23.77 -0.89
N SER A 9 22.35 23.44 -0.97
CA SER A 9 23.28 24.04 -1.93
C SER A 9 22.89 23.80 -3.40
N LEU A 10 22.35 22.64 -3.72
CA LEU A 10 21.84 22.34 -5.07
C LEU A 10 20.62 23.20 -5.38
N LEU A 11 19.68 23.31 -4.45
CA LEU A 11 18.49 24.17 -4.61
C LEU A 11 18.90 25.63 -4.83
N SER A 12 19.75 26.19 -3.97
CA SER A 12 20.23 27.56 -4.09
C SER A 12 21.02 27.82 -5.39
N LYS A 13 21.74 26.81 -5.90
CA LYS A 13 22.46 26.93 -7.16
C LYS A 13 21.51 26.96 -8.38
N ILE A 14 20.49 26.12 -8.38
CA ILE A 14 19.53 26.02 -9.50
C ILE A 14 18.55 27.19 -9.50
N PHE A 15 18.11 27.61 -8.33
CA PHE A 15 17.14 28.69 -8.11
C PHE A 15 17.82 29.95 -7.53
N SER A 16 18.90 30.40 -8.17
CA SER A 16 19.78 31.46 -7.68
C SER A 16 19.12 32.84 -7.48
N GLU A 17 17.94 33.06 -8.05
CA GLU A 17 17.16 34.28 -7.89
C GLU A 17 16.23 34.26 -6.67
N MET A 18 16.15 33.14 -5.94
CA MET A 18 15.26 32.94 -4.81
C MET A 18 16.05 32.59 -3.54
N THR A 19 15.51 32.96 -2.40
CA THR A 19 16.03 32.49 -1.11
C THR A 19 15.67 31.03 -0.85
N LEU A 20 16.41 30.37 0.02
CA LEU A 20 16.12 28.98 0.38
C LEU A 20 14.74 28.84 1.04
N GLU A 21 14.35 29.82 1.87
CA GLU A 21 13.04 29.87 2.53
C GLU A 21 11.91 29.92 1.49
N GLU A 22 12.02 30.77 0.44
CA GLU A 22 11.02 30.86 -0.62
C GLU A 22 10.89 29.55 -1.41
N ILE A 23 11.99 28.83 -1.63
CA ILE A 23 11.98 27.52 -2.30
C ILE A 23 11.29 26.49 -1.40
N ILE A 24 11.63 26.48 -0.10
CA ILE A 24 11.07 25.55 0.91
C ILE A 24 9.54 25.74 1.03
N GLU A 25 9.05 26.98 1.02
CA GLU A 25 7.61 27.28 1.03
C GLU A 25 6.83 26.72 -0.16
N LYS A 26 7.50 26.40 -1.26
CA LYS A 26 6.86 25.82 -2.45
C LYS A 26 6.82 24.29 -2.47
N LEU A 27 7.60 23.61 -1.64
CA LEU A 27 7.58 22.14 -1.59
C LEU A 27 6.19 21.54 -1.29
N PRO A 28 5.40 22.09 -0.33
CA PRO A 28 4.05 21.61 -0.08
C PRO A 28 3.08 21.73 -1.27
N TYR A 29 3.34 22.62 -2.23
CA TYR A 29 2.54 22.73 -3.47
C TYR A 29 2.63 21.46 -4.33
N LEU A 30 3.72 20.71 -4.18
CA LEU A 30 3.95 19.42 -4.85
C LEU A 30 3.46 18.22 -4.03
N GLY A 31 2.80 18.44 -2.88
CA GLY A 31 2.40 17.39 -1.96
C GLY A 31 3.57 16.75 -1.20
N LEU A 32 4.62 17.53 -0.95
CA LEU A 32 5.82 17.12 -0.24
C LEU A 32 5.83 17.66 1.18
N ASP A 33 6.15 16.81 2.15
CA ASP A 33 6.25 17.18 3.55
C ASP A 33 7.71 17.30 3.98
N ILE A 34 8.03 18.36 4.75
CA ILE A 34 9.37 18.60 5.24
C ILE A 34 9.50 17.99 6.63
N GLU A 35 10.30 16.93 6.75
CA GLU A 35 10.58 16.30 8.05
C GLU A 35 11.63 17.06 8.88
N GLY A 36 12.55 17.76 8.22
CA GLY A 36 13.58 18.53 8.90
C GLY A 36 14.60 19.16 7.97
N LEU A 37 15.25 20.21 8.46
CA LEU A 37 16.35 20.92 7.82
C LEU A 37 17.63 20.68 8.65
N ASP A 38 18.66 20.16 8.01
CA ASP A 38 20.00 19.94 8.58
C ASP A 38 21.01 20.80 7.81
N GLU A 39 21.09 22.07 8.22
CA GLU A 39 21.97 23.05 7.58
C GLU A 39 23.47 22.68 7.73
N ALA A 40 23.83 22.01 8.84
CA ALA A 40 25.21 21.61 9.09
C ALA A 40 25.71 20.57 8.08
N ASN A 41 24.81 19.73 7.59
CA ASN A 41 25.10 18.69 6.59
C ASN A 41 24.56 19.00 5.19
N ASP A 42 24.15 20.26 4.92
CA ASP A 42 23.62 20.71 3.62
C ASP A 42 22.44 19.86 3.13
N LYS A 43 21.49 19.52 4.03
CA LYS A 43 20.41 18.61 3.70
C LYS A 43 19.05 19.07 4.22
N ILE A 44 18.05 18.92 3.37
CA ILE A 44 16.64 18.96 3.73
C ILE A 44 16.04 17.56 3.55
N ARG A 45 15.36 17.06 4.57
CA ARG A 45 14.67 15.78 4.56
C ARG A 45 13.24 15.97 4.12
N ILE A 46 12.88 15.37 2.99
CA ILE A 46 11.58 15.53 2.35
C ILE A 46 10.90 14.18 2.27
N GLU A 47 9.70 14.09 2.85
CA GLU A 47 8.83 12.94 2.74
C GLU A 47 7.96 13.09 1.48
N PHE A 48 7.82 12.00 0.71
CA PHE A 48 7.03 11.99 -0.52
C PHE A 48 6.07 10.82 -0.60
N ASN A 49 5.01 10.99 -1.38
CA ASN A 49 4.02 9.96 -1.60
C ASN A 49 4.50 8.90 -2.61
N PRO A 50 4.32 7.59 -2.33
CA PRO A 50 4.78 6.51 -3.21
C PRO A 50 4.14 6.47 -4.60
N ASN A 51 3.03 7.21 -4.85
CA ASN A 51 2.45 7.38 -6.18
C ASN A 51 3.33 8.21 -7.12
N ARG A 52 4.25 9.04 -6.56
CA ARG A 52 5.24 9.84 -7.28
C ARG A 52 6.65 9.25 -7.09
N PRO A 53 6.94 8.08 -7.68
CA PRO A 53 8.24 7.42 -7.51
C PRO A 53 9.40 8.20 -8.17
N ASP A 54 9.12 9.15 -9.04
CA ASP A 54 10.10 10.11 -9.55
C ASP A 54 10.65 11.05 -8.46
N PHE A 55 9.94 11.23 -7.34
CA PHE A 55 10.41 11.99 -6.17
C PHE A 55 11.35 11.22 -5.25
N SER A 56 11.65 9.94 -5.55
CA SER A 56 12.67 9.19 -4.79
C SER A 56 14.11 9.67 -5.00
N SER A 57 14.31 10.74 -5.75
CA SER A 57 15.58 11.43 -5.95
C SER A 57 15.47 12.95 -5.82
N GLN A 58 16.58 13.60 -5.50
CA GLN A 58 16.62 15.07 -5.47
C GLN A 58 16.33 15.70 -6.84
N ASN A 59 16.80 15.07 -7.94
CA ASN A 59 16.62 15.60 -9.28
C ASN A 59 15.14 15.56 -9.72
N GLY A 60 14.40 14.51 -9.31
CA GLY A 60 12.96 14.42 -9.56
C GLY A 60 12.18 15.56 -8.89
N ILE A 61 12.52 15.89 -7.64
CA ILE A 61 11.94 17.03 -6.91
C ILE A 61 12.32 18.35 -7.58
N VAL A 62 13.61 18.54 -7.91
CA VAL A 62 14.10 19.74 -8.60
C VAL A 62 13.39 19.91 -9.95
N ARG A 63 13.19 18.86 -10.72
CA ARG A 63 12.47 18.89 -11.99
C ARG A 63 11.05 19.42 -11.83
N ALA A 64 10.34 18.98 -10.79
CA ALA A 64 9.00 19.47 -10.49
C ALA A 64 9.01 20.93 -10.00
N LEU A 65 9.94 21.28 -9.10
CA LEU A 65 10.11 22.66 -8.61
C LEU A 65 10.39 23.65 -9.74
N LYS A 66 11.21 23.28 -10.74
CA LYS A 66 11.47 24.13 -11.91
C LYS A 66 10.18 24.56 -12.61
N GLY A 67 9.19 23.69 -12.69
CA GLY A 67 7.89 24.03 -13.26
C GLY A 67 7.08 24.98 -12.38
N ILE A 68 6.91 24.64 -11.09
CA ILE A 68 6.12 25.45 -10.14
C ILE A 68 6.73 26.84 -9.91
N LEU A 69 8.04 26.97 -10.05
CA LEU A 69 8.77 28.23 -9.91
C LEU A 69 8.98 28.97 -11.26
N ASP A 70 8.31 28.55 -12.31
CA ASP A 70 8.36 29.13 -13.67
C ASP A 70 9.79 29.19 -14.29
N VAL A 71 10.74 28.37 -13.83
CA VAL A 71 12.11 28.29 -14.32
C VAL A 71 12.21 27.51 -15.63
N GLU A 72 11.46 26.41 -15.71
CA GLU A 72 11.41 25.53 -16.88
C GLU A 72 10.02 24.94 -17.02
N LEU A 73 9.29 25.32 -18.05
CA LEU A 73 7.90 24.95 -18.27
C LEU A 73 7.75 23.81 -19.29
N GLY A 74 6.59 23.14 -19.23
CA GLY A 74 6.17 22.13 -20.21
C GLY A 74 6.75 20.75 -19.96
N CYS A 75 6.43 19.83 -20.87
CA CYS A 75 6.77 18.42 -20.76
C CYS A 75 8.27 18.19 -20.98
N PRO A 76 9.01 17.67 -19.98
CA PRO A 76 10.42 17.32 -20.18
C PRO A 76 10.53 16.22 -21.24
N SER A 77 11.53 16.32 -22.09
CA SER A 77 11.79 15.34 -23.13
C SER A 77 13.27 15.00 -23.18
N ILE A 78 13.56 13.72 -23.36
CA ILE A 78 14.91 13.25 -23.66
C ILE A 78 15.04 13.23 -25.18
N HIS A 79 15.54 14.34 -25.74
CA HIS A 79 15.64 14.52 -27.21
C HIS A 79 16.74 13.66 -27.83
N ASP A 80 17.82 13.36 -27.09
CA ASP A 80 19.04 12.75 -27.59
C ASP A 80 19.23 11.30 -27.11
N LEU A 81 18.17 10.48 -27.15
CA LEU A 81 18.36 9.04 -26.98
C LEU A 81 19.15 8.52 -28.19
N ARG A 82 20.45 8.31 -27.98
CA ARG A 82 21.38 7.86 -29.02
C ARG A 82 21.20 6.36 -29.29
N THR A 83 21.36 5.97 -30.54
CA THR A 83 21.39 4.55 -30.89
C THR A 83 22.71 3.91 -30.50
N SER A 84 22.67 2.69 -29.98
CA SER A 84 23.88 1.90 -29.73
C SER A 84 23.78 0.52 -30.37
N SER A 85 24.94 -0.14 -30.50
CA SER A 85 25.04 -1.56 -30.91
C SER A 85 24.83 -2.53 -29.73
N SER A 86 24.64 -2.01 -28.51
CA SER A 86 24.44 -2.83 -27.31
C SER A 86 23.16 -3.64 -27.44
N SER A 87 23.25 -4.94 -27.23
CA SER A 87 22.09 -5.84 -27.35
C SER A 87 22.07 -6.91 -26.26
N ILE A 88 20.85 -7.33 -25.93
CA ILE A 88 20.57 -8.42 -24.98
C ILE A 88 19.80 -9.49 -25.73
N MET A 89 20.26 -10.72 -25.66
CA MET A 89 19.56 -11.91 -26.18
C MET A 89 18.87 -12.62 -25.03
N VAL A 90 17.58 -12.94 -25.21
CA VAL A 90 16.73 -13.57 -24.16
C VAL A 90 16.44 -15.01 -24.52
N ASP A 91 16.77 -15.93 -23.63
CA ASP A 91 16.54 -17.36 -23.77
C ASP A 91 15.06 -17.73 -23.53
N GLU A 92 14.55 -18.69 -24.29
CA GLU A 92 13.18 -19.21 -24.18
C GLU A 92 12.87 -19.84 -22.82
N GLN A 93 13.84 -20.38 -22.11
CA GLN A 93 13.68 -20.97 -20.78
C GLN A 93 13.12 -19.96 -19.75
N LEU A 94 13.32 -18.66 -19.97
CA LEU A 94 12.84 -17.62 -19.07
C LEU A 94 11.39 -17.19 -19.29
N LYS A 95 10.73 -17.70 -20.33
CA LYS A 95 9.35 -17.33 -20.71
C LYS A 95 8.35 -17.41 -19.55
N ASN A 96 8.48 -18.42 -18.69
CA ASN A 96 7.57 -18.64 -17.55
C ASN A 96 8.18 -18.28 -16.19
N VAL A 97 9.45 -17.82 -16.17
CA VAL A 97 10.15 -17.46 -14.93
C VAL A 97 10.15 -15.94 -14.73
N ARG A 98 10.89 -15.26 -15.61
CA ARG A 98 11.05 -13.80 -15.59
C ARG A 98 11.34 -13.31 -17.01
N PRO A 99 10.31 -13.21 -17.87
CA PRO A 99 10.47 -13.12 -19.33
C PRO A 99 11.00 -11.79 -19.85
N ILE A 100 10.91 -10.73 -19.05
CA ILE A 100 11.20 -9.38 -19.51
C ILE A 100 12.54 -8.93 -18.97
N ILE A 101 13.38 -8.41 -19.85
CA ILE A 101 14.55 -7.60 -19.51
C ILE A 101 14.59 -6.39 -20.42
N TYR A 102 14.77 -5.20 -19.84
CA TYR A 102 15.00 -3.94 -20.56
C TYR A 102 16.33 -3.36 -20.13
N GLY A 103 17.01 -2.67 -21.03
CA GLY A 103 18.32 -2.11 -20.79
C GLY A 103 18.45 -0.66 -21.21
N LEU A 104 19.37 0.05 -20.58
CA LEU A 104 19.77 1.41 -20.88
C LEU A 104 21.27 1.55 -20.65
N VAL A 105 21.97 2.24 -21.53
CA VAL A 105 23.35 2.65 -21.30
C VAL A 105 23.37 4.16 -21.10
N ALA A 106 24.09 4.61 -20.08
CA ALA A 106 24.25 6.02 -19.74
C ALA A 106 25.73 6.36 -19.64
N LYS A 107 26.20 7.42 -20.33
CA LYS A 107 27.61 7.77 -20.41
C LYS A 107 27.82 9.26 -20.13
N ARG A 108 28.91 9.57 -19.42
CA ARG A 108 29.35 10.95 -19.22
C ARG A 108 30.88 11.04 -19.10
N ALA A 109 31.42 12.25 -19.21
CA ALA A 109 32.87 12.46 -19.26
C ALA A 109 33.58 12.38 -17.89
N PHE A 110 32.84 12.42 -16.78
CA PHE A 110 33.38 12.41 -15.41
C PHE A 110 32.72 11.31 -14.58
N PRO A 111 33.41 10.78 -13.58
CA PRO A 111 32.88 9.70 -12.77
C PRO A 111 31.73 10.14 -11.86
N ILE A 112 30.95 9.15 -11.40
CA ILE A 112 29.88 9.36 -10.44
C ILE A 112 30.46 9.68 -9.05
N ASP A 113 29.96 10.70 -8.38
CA ASP A 113 30.38 10.97 -7.02
C ASP A 113 29.69 10.06 -5.99
N ASN A 114 30.18 10.07 -4.76
CA ASN A 114 29.66 9.19 -3.70
C ASN A 114 28.21 9.51 -3.34
N GLU A 115 27.81 10.77 -3.43
CA GLU A 115 26.47 11.19 -3.08
C GLU A 115 25.47 10.83 -4.18
N GLU A 116 25.84 11.06 -5.44
CA GLU A 116 25.07 10.63 -6.62
C GLU A 116 24.86 9.10 -6.61
N LEU A 117 25.93 8.32 -6.31
CA LEU A 117 25.85 6.87 -6.20
C LEU A 117 24.90 6.46 -5.07
N THR A 118 25.01 7.08 -3.90
CA THR A 118 24.16 6.80 -2.74
C THR A 118 22.70 7.08 -3.07
N GLN A 119 22.40 8.19 -3.73
CA GLN A 119 21.04 8.55 -4.13
C GLN A 119 20.47 7.59 -5.17
N LEU A 120 21.29 7.19 -6.15
CA LEU A 120 20.86 6.24 -7.18
C LEU A 120 20.57 4.85 -6.59
N ILE A 121 21.35 4.41 -5.60
CA ILE A 121 21.10 3.17 -4.85
C ILE A 121 19.82 3.29 -3.99
N SER A 122 19.63 4.42 -3.32
CA SER A 122 18.41 4.65 -2.53
C SER A 122 17.17 4.62 -3.41
N MET A 123 17.19 5.34 -4.53
CA MET A 123 16.12 5.32 -5.54
C MET A 123 15.86 3.92 -6.08
N GLN A 124 16.92 3.15 -6.35
CA GLN A 124 16.80 1.74 -6.77
C GLN A 124 16.03 0.90 -5.74
N GLU A 125 16.31 1.05 -4.43
CA GLU A 125 15.61 0.31 -3.39
C GLU A 125 14.15 0.78 -3.22
N ASP A 126 13.87 2.06 -3.35
CA ASP A 126 12.50 2.58 -3.34
C ASP A 126 11.68 2.03 -4.51
N LEU A 127 12.26 2.00 -5.70
CA LEU A 127 11.63 1.41 -6.89
C LEU A 127 11.46 -0.12 -6.76
N HIS A 128 12.41 -0.82 -6.14
CA HIS A 128 12.28 -2.25 -5.80
C HIS A 128 11.12 -2.52 -4.86
N ASN A 129 10.95 -1.68 -3.82
CA ASN A 129 9.91 -1.84 -2.81
C ASN A 129 8.53 -1.43 -3.35
N GLY A 130 8.45 -0.32 -4.08
CA GLY A 130 7.22 0.23 -4.67
C GLY A 130 6.77 -0.55 -5.91
N ILE A 131 7.19 -0.09 -7.10
CA ILE A 131 6.79 -0.67 -8.41
C ILE A 131 7.23 -2.13 -8.52
N GLY A 132 8.41 -2.46 -8.01
CA GLY A 132 8.99 -3.79 -8.01
C GLY A 132 8.31 -4.79 -7.07
N ARG A 133 7.50 -4.32 -6.10
CA ARG A 133 6.85 -5.13 -5.05
C ARG A 133 7.84 -6.06 -4.35
N ASN A 134 8.84 -5.48 -3.69
CA ASN A 134 9.94 -6.22 -3.08
C ASN A 134 10.61 -7.18 -4.07
N ARG A 135 10.95 -6.68 -5.25
CA ARG A 135 11.59 -7.39 -6.38
C ARG A 135 10.76 -8.52 -7.01
N LYS A 136 9.58 -8.86 -6.49
CA LYS A 136 8.68 -9.88 -7.05
C LYS A 136 8.26 -9.53 -8.48
N LYS A 137 7.90 -8.28 -8.73
CA LYS A 137 7.38 -7.82 -10.02
C LYS A 137 8.47 -7.33 -10.96
N ALA A 138 9.42 -6.53 -10.45
CA ALA A 138 10.56 -6.04 -11.19
C ALA A 138 11.76 -5.82 -10.28
N SER A 139 12.97 -5.98 -10.82
CA SER A 139 14.23 -5.66 -10.15
C SER A 139 15.17 -4.92 -11.09
N ILE A 140 16.06 -4.14 -10.53
CA ILE A 140 17.01 -3.25 -11.21
C ILE A 140 18.42 -3.72 -10.90
N GLY A 141 19.29 -3.78 -11.91
CA GLY A 141 20.72 -3.93 -11.77
C GLY A 141 21.44 -2.71 -12.31
N LEU A 142 22.38 -2.19 -11.53
CA LEU A 142 23.30 -1.12 -11.93
C LEU A 142 24.69 -1.73 -12.12
N HIS A 143 25.34 -1.44 -13.26
CA HIS A 143 26.60 -2.05 -13.64
C HIS A 143 27.55 -1.02 -14.24
N ASP A 144 28.84 -1.19 -13.99
CA ASP A 144 29.89 -0.49 -14.74
C ASP A 144 29.87 -0.98 -16.19
N TYR A 145 29.50 -0.08 -17.10
CA TYR A 145 29.43 -0.39 -18.53
C TYR A 145 30.77 -0.79 -19.13
N ASP A 146 31.86 -0.18 -18.67
CA ASP A 146 33.18 -0.39 -19.23
C ASP A 146 33.75 -1.77 -18.87
N ALA A 147 33.20 -2.43 -17.86
CA ALA A 147 33.52 -3.81 -17.48
C ALA A 147 32.74 -4.86 -18.29
N LEU A 148 31.82 -4.46 -19.19
CA LEU A 148 30.93 -5.35 -19.95
C LEU A 148 31.40 -5.54 -21.39
N THR A 149 31.12 -6.73 -21.94
CA THR A 149 31.32 -7.04 -23.35
C THR A 149 29.98 -7.51 -23.97
N PHE A 150 29.42 -6.68 -24.85
CA PHE A 150 28.16 -7.02 -25.55
C PHE A 150 28.41 -7.99 -26.74
N PRO A 151 27.40 -8.77 -27.18
CA PRO A 151 26.02 -8.84 -26.65
C PRO A 151 25.93 -9.50 -25.28
N LEU A 152 24.94 -9.12 -24.50
CA LEU A 152 24.62 -9.79 -23.25
C LEU A 152 23.64 -10.94 -23.50
N LEU A 153 23.71 -11.97 -22.68
CA LEU A 153 22.82 -13.13 -22.74
C LEU A 153 22.04 -13.27 -21.43
N TYR A 154 20.73 -13.14 -21.49
CA TYR A 154 19.81 -13.36 -20.38
C TYR A 154 19.19 -14.75 -20.51
N LYS A 155 19.64 -15.72 -19.69
CA LYS A 155 19.25 -17.13 -19.82
C LYS A 155 18.90 -17.80 -18.50
N GLY A 156 18.17 -18.91 -18.61
CA GLY A 156 17.88 -19.82 -17.51
C GLY A 156 19.03 -20.80 -17.29
N VAL A 157 19.45 -20.99 -16.03
CA VAL A 157 20.51 -21.93 -15.65
C VAL A 157 20.13 -22.72 -14.41
N SER A 158 20.82 -23.85 -14.18
CA SER A 158 20.71 -24.61 -12.94
C SER A 158 21.35 -23.86 -11.78
N ARG A 159 20.91 -24.15 -10.55
CA ARG A 159 21.43 -23.51 -9.32
C ARG A 159 22.89 -23.88 -8.97
N GLN A 160 23.52 -24.78 -9.72
CA GLN A 160 24.90 -25.20 -9.50
C GLN A 160 25.92 -24.25 -10.13
N VAL A 161 25.49 -23.35 -10.99
CA VAL A 161 26.35 -22.34 -11.62
C VAL A 161 26.97 -21.46 -10.55
N LYS A 162 28.26 -21.09 -10.71
CA LYS A 162 29.04 -20.33 -9.73
C LYS A 162 29.47 -18.99 -10.28
N PHE A 163 29.54 -17.98 -9.43
CA PHE A 163 30.13 -16.68 -9.72
C PHE A 163 30.53 -15.97 -8.42
N ILE A 164 31.22 -14.85 -8.52
CA ILE A 164 31.55 -13.99 -7.37
C ILE A 164 30.45 -12.95 -7.21
N PRO A 165 29.57 -13.07 -6.19
CA PRO A 165 28.53 -12.09 -5.95
C PRO A 165 29.10 -10.75 -5.50
N LEU A 166 28.32 -9.69 -5.61
CA LEU A 166 28.69 -8.34 -5.16
C LEU A 166 29.18 -8.38 -3.71
N ASP A 167 30.29 -7.70 -3.44
CA ASP A 167 31.03 -7.71 -2.16
C ASP A 167 31.57 -9.09 -1.73
N GLY A 168 31.39 -10.12 -2.54
CA GLY A 168 31.97 -11.45 -2.32
C GLY A 168 33.45 -11.51 -2.65
N LYS A 169 34.19 -12.37 -1.93
CA LYS A 169 35.65 -12.60 -2.15
C LYS A 169 35.95 -13.92 -2.86
N LYS A 170 34.96 -14.81 -2.98
CA LYS A 170 35.12 -16.15 -3.59
C LYS A 170 33.87 -16.50 -4.42
N GLU A 171 34.07 -17.44 -5.33
CA GLU A 171 32.96 -18.00 -6.09
C GLU A 171 31.98 -18.76 -5.17
N CYS A 172 30.69 -18.49 -5.35
CA CYS A 172 29.58 -19.18 -4.70
C CYS A 172 28.60 -19.67 -5.76
N SER A 173 28.02 -20.85 -5.54
CA SER A 173 26.92 -21.33 -6.38
C SER A 173 25.65 -20.51 -6.14
N LEU A 174 24.74 -20.49 -7.12
CA LEU A 174 23.45 -19.83 -6.96
C LEU A 174 22.65 -20.43 -5.80
N ALA A 175 22.81 -21.74 -5.54
CA ALA A 175 22.20 -22.41 -4.39
C ALA A 175 22.74 -21.88 -3.05
N GLU A 176 24.07 -21.74 -2.91
CA GLU A 176 24.72 -21.17 -1.71
C GLU A 176 24.32 -19.72 -1.50
N ILE A 177 24.18 -18.92 -2.58
CA ILE A 177 23.71 -17.53 -2.48
C ILE A 177 22.30 -17.48 -1.94
N LEU A 178 21.41 -18.36 -2.40
CA LEU A 178 20.01 -18.39 -1.93
C LEU A 178 19.88 -18.83 -0.46
N SER A 179 20.75 -19.72 0.05
CA SER A 179 20.70 -20.26 1.41
C SER A 179 21.46 -19.42 2.44
N ASP A 180 22.62 -18.90 2.06
CA ASP A 180 23.60 -18.36 3.03
C ASP A 180 23.59 -16.83 3.11
N PHE A 181 23.35 -16.16 1.98
CA PHE A 181 23.37 -14.70 1.91
C PHE A 181 22.04 -14.10 2.37
N ASP A 182 22.08 -12.95 3.06
CA ASP A 182 20.87 -12.27 3.56
C ASP A 182 19.91 -11.88 2.44
N VAL A 183 20.44 -11.43 1.29
CA VAL A 183 19.62 -11.13 0.10
C VAL A 183 18.98 -12.40 -0.48
N GLY A 184 19.67 -13.53 -0.43
CA GLY A 184 19.15 -14.84 -0.82
C GLY A 184 18.00 -15.30 0.08
N LYS A 185 18.20 -15.22 1.40
CA LYS A 185 17.15 -15.54 2.39
C LYS A 185 15.93 -14.64 2.23
N LYS A 186 16.15 -13.34 1.99
CA LYS A 186 15.07 -12.34 1.83
C LYS A 186 14.27 -12.53 0.54
N TYR A 187 14.94 -12.78 -0.58
CA TYR A 187 14.32 -12.77 -1.91
C TYR A 187 14.28 -14.13 -2.61
N GLY A 188 14.93 -15.17 -2.09
CA GLY A 188 15.03 -16.50 -2.70
C GLY A 188 13.68 -17.15 -2.96
N HIS A 189 12.69 -16.88 -2.12
CA HIS A 189 11.30 -17.37 -2.27
C HIS A 189 10.68 -16.99 -3.64
N ILE A 190 11.16 -15.93 -4.30
CA ILE A 190 10.68 -15.51 -5.63
C ILE A 190 11.02 -16.56 -6.69
N LEU A 191 12.14 -17.26 -6.52
CA LEU A 191 12.66 -18.24 -7.47
C LEU A 191 12.45 -19.70 -7.04
N GLU A 192 11.93 -19.94 -5.85
CA GLU A 192 11.85 -21.27 -5.22
C GLU A 192 11.16 -22.33 -6.08
N LYS A 193 10.07 -21.97 -6.73
CA LYS A 193 9.22 -22.87 -7.52
C LYS A 193 9.78 -23.21 -8.92
N PHE A 194 10.90 -22.58 -9.33
CA PHE A 194 11.43 -22.76 -10.68
C PHE A 194 12.68 -23.66 -10.67
N GLU A 195 12.78 -24.56 -11.63
CA GLU A 195 13.93 -25.43 -11.84
C GLU A 195 15.13 -24.64 -12.36
N PHE A 196 14.89 -23.79 -13.37
CA PHE A 196 15.90 -22.88 -13.92
C PHE A 196 15.72 -21.48 -13.34
N VAL A 197 16.83 -20.82 -13.05
CA VAL A 197 16.85 -19.46 -12.50
C VAL A 197 17.55 -18.49 -13.45
N PRO A 198 17.13 -17.23 -13.53
CA PRO A 198 17.66 -16.28 -14.49
C PRO A 198 19.06 -15.80 -14.10
N ILE A 199 19.97 -15.72 -15.07
CA ILE A 199 21.24 -15.00 -14.95
C ILE A 199 21.46 -14.11 -16.18
N LEU A 200 22.24 -13.05 -15.99
CA LEU A 200 22.74 -12.21 -17.06
C LEU A 200 24.25 -12.44 -17.24
N LEU A 201 24.69 -12.69 -18.48
CA LEU A 201 26.07 -12.94 -18.84
C LEU A 201 26.53 -11.94 -19.91
N ASP A 202 27.83 -11.70 -19.98
CA ASP A 202 28.45 -11.03 -21.11
C ASP A 202 28.84 -12.02 -22.20
N SER A 203 29.35 -11.52 -23.35
CA SER A 203 29.80 -12.36 -24.46
C SER A 203 31.07 -13.17 -24.15
N LYS A 204 31.71 -12.97 -23.00
CA LYS A 204 32.84 -13.75 -22.49
C LYS A 204 32.44 -14.75 -21.42
N ASP A 205 31.15 -15.07 -21.32
CA ASP A 205 30.55 -15.95 -20.31
C ASP A 205 30.76 -15.51 -18.85
N LYS A 206 31.04 -14.23 -18.60
CA LYS A 206 31.08 -13.70 -17.24
C LYS A 206 29.68 -13.42 -16.75
N ILE A 207 29.34 -13.91 -15.55
CA ILE A 207 28.06 -13.63 -14.92
C ILE A 207 28.08 -12.21 -14.35
N ILE A 208 27.13 -11.38 -14.83
CA ILE A 208 26.96 -9.99 -14.46
C ILE A 208 25.98 -9.86 -13.31
N SER A 209 24.89 -10.65 -13.34
CA SER A 209 23.79 -10.51 -12.42
C SER A 209 23.03 -11.83 -12.26
N PHE A 210 22.50 -12.05 -11.06
CA PHE A 210 21.54 -13.11 -10.70
C PHE A 210 20.20 -12.47 -10.31
N PRO A 211 19.41 -11.99 -11.28
CA PRO A 211 18.13 -11.33 -10.98
C PRO A 211 17.09 -12.30 -10.36
N PRO A 212 16.26 -11.87 -9.43
CA PRO A 212 16.19 -10.56 -8.79
C PRO A 212 17.01 -10.48 -7.50
N ILE A 213 18.04 -11.31 -7.33
CA ILE A 213 18.73 -11.54 -6.05
C ILE A 213 19.91 -10.57 -5.88
N ILE A 214 20.97 -10.70 -6.72
CA ILE A 214 22.23 -9.97 -6.50
C ILE A 214 23.02 -9.79 -7.81
N ASN A 215 23.76 -8.69 -7.92
CA ASN A 215 24.70 -8.45 -9.01
C ASN A 215 26.03 -9.20 -8.80
N GLY A 216 26.81 -9.32 -9.86
CA GLY A 216 28.18 -9.83 -9.80
C GLY A 216 29.17 -8.75 -9.39
N ASN A 217 30.25 -9.15 -8.72
CA ASN A 217 31.30 -8.24 -8.28
C ASN A 217 32.13 -7.64 -9.45
N THR A 218 32.16 -8.30 -10.60
CA THR A 218 32.94 -7.88 -11.77
C THR A 218 32.46 -6.60 -12.44
N THR A 219 31.23 -6.23 -12.20
CA THR A 219 30.57 -5.02 -12.77
C THR A 219 30.12 -4.06 -11.68
N ARG A 220 30.81 -4.09 -10.55
CA ARG A 220 30.52 -3.19 -9.42
C ARG A 220 30.65 -1.74 -9.86
N VAL A 221 29.66 -0.95 -9.52
CA VAL A 221 29.68 0.52 -9.67
C VAL A 221 30.38 1.13 -8.46
N ASP A 222 31.31 2.01 -8.70
CA ASP A 222 32.03 2.77 -7.67
C ASP A 222 32.31 4.21 -8.13
N GLN A 223 33.04 4.96 -7.31
CA GLN A 223 33.38 6.37 -7.57
C GLN A 223 34.31 6.59 -8.81
N ALA A 224 34.86 5.55 -9.41
CA ALA A 224 35.63 5.65 -10.65
C ALA A 224 34.76 5.44 -11.91
N THR A 225 33.54 4.97 -11.72
CA THR A 225 32.61 4.64 -12.82
C THR A 225 32.06 5.91 -13.45
N SER A 226 32.24 6.07 -14.76
CA SER A 226 31.72 7.17 -15.58
C SER A 226 30.57 6.71 -16.49
N ASN A 227 30.54 5.44 -16.84
CA ASN A 227 29.58 4.85 -17.76
C ASN A 227 28.78 3.76 -17.08
N LEU A 228 27.45 3.83 -17.16
CA LEU A 228 26.54 2.89 -16.50
C LEU A 228 25.81 2.05 -17.53
N PHE A 229 25.61 0.78 -17.22
CA PHE A 229 24.58 -0.04 -17.82
C PHE A 229 23.53 -0.37 -16.77
N ILE A 230 22.28 -0.09 -17.09
CA ILE A 230 21.13 -0.36 -16.25
C ILE A 230 20.31 -1.48 -16.87
N GLU A 231 20.01 -2.52 -16.10
CA GLU A 231 19.07 -3.56 -16.49
C GLU A 231 17.85 -3.56 -15.57
N VAL A 232 16.68 -3.79 -16.15
CA VAL A 232 15.43 -3.99 -15.40
C VAL A 232 14.84 -5.32 -15.84
N THR A 233 14.84 -6.31 -14.94
CA THR A 233 14.17 -7.59 -15.17
C THR A 233 12.80 -7.61 -14.54
N SER A 234 11.81 -8.22 -15.20
CA SER A 234 10.42 -8.16 -14.74
C SER A 234 9.58 -9.34 -15.22
N VAL A 235 8.50 -9.60 -14.50
CA VAL A 235 7.40 -10.47 -14.94
C VAL A 235 6.31 -9.69 -15.70
N ASN A 236 6.40 -8.35 -15.75
CA ASN A 236 5.41 -7.47 -16.37
C ASN A 236 6.10 -6.38 -17.21
N PRO A 237 5.80 -6.28 -18.52
CA PRO A 237 6.42 -5.30 -19.42
C PRO A 237 6.19 -3.85 -18.99
N LYS A 238 5.00 -3.53 -18.47
CA LYS A 238 4.66 -2.18 -18.00
C LYS A 238 5.59 -1.75 -16.87
N SER A 239 5.82 -2.62 -15.88
CA SER A 239 6.68 -2.28 -14.74
C SER A 239 8.14 -2.07 -15.16
N ALA A 240 8.67 -2.87 -16.10
CA ALA A 240 10.01 -2.66 -16.64
C ALA A 240 10.12 -1.32 -17.39
N LYS A 241 9.12 -1.00 -18.21
CA LYS A 241 9.04 0.28 -18.93
C LYS A 241 9.00 1.45 -17.97
N ASP A 242 8.10 1.40 -16.98
CA ASP A 242 7.87 2.49 -16.03
C ASP A 242 9.15 2.78 -15.22
N ILE A 243 9.77 1.75 -14.65
CA ILE A 243 11.03 1.88 -13.90
C ILE A 243 12.15 2.44 -14.78
N LEU A 244 12.35 1.87 -15.97
CA LEU A 244 13.43 2.31 -16.84
C LEU A 244 13.21 3.74 -17.35
N SER A 245 11.95 4.16 -17.53
CA SER A 245 11.61 5.54 -17.87
C SER A 245 11.99 6.51 -16.74
N ILE A 246 11.63 6.20 -15.50
CA ILE A 246 11.98 7.03 -14.33
C ILE A 246 13.51 7.17 -14.22
N LEU A 247 14.24 6.05 -14.29
CA LEU A 247 15.71 6.05 -14.24
C LEU A 247 16.35 6.80 -15.42
N SER A 248 15.72 6.77 -16.61
CA SER A 248 16.21 7.53 -17.77
C SER A 248 16.17 9.04 -17.54
N PHE A 249 15.07 9.54 -16.98
CA PHE A 249 14.97 10.96 -16.65
C PHE A 249 15.92 11.36 -15.52
N GLU A 250 16.08 10.51 -14.50
CA GLU A 250 17.05 10.74 -13.43
C GLU A 250 18.47 10.86 -13.97
N LEU A 251 18.92 9.89 -14.77
CA LEU A 251 20.26 9.90 -15.34
C LEU A 251 20.48 11.06 -16.31
N SER A 252 19.45 11.47 -17.08
CA SER A 252 19.49 12.67 -17.92
C SER A 252 19.70 13.93 -17.08
N ASP A 253 19.00 14.07 -15.96
CA ASP A 253 19.16 15.22 -15.05
C ASP A 253 20.53 15.22 -14.34
N MET A 254 21.13 14.03 -14.15
CA MET A 254 22.51 13.88 -13.68
C MET A 254 23.56 14.20 -14.75
N GLY A 255 23.15 14.57 -15.97
CA GLY A 255 24.04 14.93 -17.08
C GLY A 255 24.61 13.74 -17.85
N PHE A 256 23.99 12.58 -17.83
CA PHE A 256 24.38 11.46 -18.68
C PHE A 256 23.77 11.57 -20.07
N ASP A 257 24.56 11.25 -21.08
CA ASP A 257 24.10 10.90 -22.42
C ASP A 257 23.51 9.51 -22.43
N LEU A 258 22.29 9.36 -22.93
CA LEU A 258 21.57 8.09 -22.91
C LEU A 258 21.66 7.35 -24.24
N TYR A 259 21.87 6.05 -24.20
CA TYR A 259 21.96 5.18 -25.36
C TYR A 259 20.98 4.01 -25.25
N SER A 260 20.33 3.73 -26.37
CA SER A 260 19.39 2.63 -26.46
C SER A 260 20.08 1.26 -26.42
N VAL A 261 19.33 0.26 -25.95
CA VAL A 261 19.72 -1.15 -25.95
C VAL A 261 18.69 -1.94 -26.75
N ILE A 262 19.16 -2.83 -27.61
CA ILE A 262 18.32 -3.72 -28.41
C ILE A 262 18.07 -4.98 -27.59
N VAL A 263 16.81 -5.33 -27.35
CA VAL A 263 16.44 -6.60 -26.72
C VAL A 263 15.84 -7.50 -27.78
N ASP A 264 16.48 -8.66 -27.97
CA ASP A 264 16.06 -9.67 -28.92
C ASP A 264 15.67 -10.96 -28.16
N SER A 265 14.45 -11.41 -28.38
CA SER A 265 13.88 -12.54 -27.66
C SER A 265 13.30 -13.54 -28.64
N THR A 266 13.49 -14.83 -28.36
CA THR A 266 12.95 -15.93 -29.17
C THR A 266 11.41 -16.00 -29.11
N PHE A 267 10.78 -15.41 -28.08
CA PHE A 267 9.34 -15.50 -27.81
C PHE A 267 8.62 -14.14 -27.77
N HIS A 268 9.33 -13.03 -27.91
CA HIS A 268 8.81 -11.67 -28.04
C HIS A 268 9.39 -10.99 -29.28
N LYS A 269 8.68 -9.97 -29.79
CA LYS A 269 9.22 -9.11 -30.85
C LYS A 269 10.44 -8.38 -30.34
N LYS A 270 11.43 -8.19 -31.21
CA LYS A 270 12.59 -7.33 -30.99
C LYS A 270 12.13 -5.92 -30.59
N ILE A 271 12.72 -5.40 -29.52
CA ILE A 271 12.35 -4.10 -28.96
C ILE A 271 13.61 -3.26 -28.70
N VAL A 272 13.48 -1.96 -28.83
CA VAL A 272 14.51 -0.99 -28.47
C VAL A 272 14.08 -0.30 -27.18
N THR A 273 14.94 -0.31 -26.18
CA THR A 273 14.70 0.29 -24.86
C THR A 273 15.73 1.37 -24.56
N PRO A 274 15.40 2.36 -23.70
CA PRO A 274 14.14 2.62 -23.03
C PRO A 274 13.01 3.10 -23.98
N ILE A 275 11.74 2.92 -23.58
CA ILE A 275 10.57 3.38 -24.31
C ILE A 275 10.08 4.66 -23.64
N LEU A 276 10.55 5.82 -24.12
CA LEU A 276 10.33 7.13 -23.49
C LEU A 276 9.22 7.95 -24.14
N LYS A 277 8.41 7.32 -25.00
CA LYS A 277 7.32 8.01 -25.67
C LYS A 277 6.29 8.51 -24.67
N PRO A 278 6.01 9.83 -24.61
CA PRO A 278 4.93 10.38 -23.80
C PRO A 278 3.59 9.78 -24.21
N TYR A 279 2.68 9.71 -23.28
CA TYR A 279 1.31 9.32 -23.61
C TYR A 279 0.37 10.54 -23.55
N LYS A 280 -0.86 10.37 -24.04
CA LYS A 280 -1.78 11.46 -24.27
C LYS A 280 -3.12 11.13 -23.67
N LEU A 281 -3.70 12.10 -22.95
CA LEU A 281 -5.07 12.07 -22.47
C LEU A 281 -5.88 13.19 -23.12
N GLN A 282 -7.12 12.89 -23.50
CA GLN A 282 -8.04 13.88 -24.05
C GLN A 282 -9.15 14.19 -23.04
N LEU A 283 -9.41 15.46 -22.82
CA LEU A 283 -10.46 15.96 -21.95
C LEU A 283 -11.00 17.30 -22.47
N ASP A 284 -12.00 17.86 -21.79
CA ASP A 284 -12.59 19.15 -22.13
C ASP A 284 -12.12 20.23 -21.14
N PHE A 285 -11.85 21.45 -21.61
CA PHE A 285 -11.55 22.59 -20.75
C PHE A 285 -12.67 22.86 -19.74
N ASN A 286 -13.92 22.74 -20.16
CA ASN A 286 -15.07 22.87 -19.26
C ASN A 286 -15.14 21.76 -18.18
N TYR A 287 -14.62 20.57 -18.49
CA TYR A 287 -14.52 19.51 -17.49
C TYR A 287 -13.54 19.89 -16.38
N VAL A 288 -12.38 20.47 -16.73
CA VAL A 288 -11.38 20.95 -15.77
C VAL A 288 -12.01 22.00 -14.85
N ASN A 289 -12.60 23.06 -15.41
CA ASN A 289 -13.22 24.14 -14.64
C ASN A 289 -14.33 23.63 -13.71
N ARG A 290 -15.18 22.73 -14.20
CA ARG A 290 -16.26 22.13 -13.38
C ARG A 290 -15.71 21.29 -12.23
N MET A 291 -14.63 20.52 -12.46
CA MET A 291 -14.03 19.68 -11.42
C MET A 291 -13.34 20.51 -10.33
N LEU A 292 -12.69 21.61 -10.72
CA LEU A 292 -11.96 22.46 -9.78
C LEU A 292 -12.84 23.57 -9.16
N GLY A 293 -14.02 23.83 -9.72
CA GLY A 293 -14.87 24.95 -9.31
C GLY A 293 -14.28 26.32 -9.70
N LEU A 294 -13.50 26.36 -10.79
CA LEU A 294 -12.82 27.57 -11.29
C LEU A 294 -13.39 28.00 -12.64
N GLU A 295 -13.05 29.22 -13.05
CA GLU A 295 -13.39 29.80 -14.37
C GLU A 295 -12.11 30.20 -15.12
N LEU A 296 -11.17 29.25 -15.27
CA LEU A 296 -9.92 29.47 -15.99
C LEU A 296 -10.16 29.52 -17.49
N THR A 297 -9.44 30.42 -18.17
CA THR A 297 -9.34 30.43 -19.63
C THR A 297 -8.57 29.19 -20.14
N HIS A 298 -8.68 28.89 -21.43
CA HIS A 298 -7.88 27.84 -22.05
C HIS A 298 -6.38 28.06 -21.86
N GLU A 299 -5.91 29.29 -22.04
CA GLU A 299 -4.49 29.67 -21.89
C GLU A 299 -3.99 29.44 -20.45
N GLU A 300 -4.77 29.83 -19.44
CA GLU A 300 -4.42 29.61 -18.03
C GLU A 300 -4.31 28.13 -17.71
N ILE A 301 -5.24 27.28 -18.19
CA ILE A 301 -5.17 25.83 -18.01
C ILE A 301 -3.91 25.25 -18.66
N LEU A 302 -3.55 25.70 -19.87
CA LEU A 302 -2.33 25.27 -20.55
C LEU A 302 -1.07 25.65 -19.76
N VAL A 303 -1.00 26.87 -19.23
CA VAL A 303 0.11 27.34 -18.37
C VAL A 303 0.18 26.50 -17.09
N CYS A 304 -0.95 26.22 -16.44
CA CYS A 304 -0.98 25.35 -15.25
C CYS A 304 -0.41 23.96 -15.55
N LEU A 305 -0.76 23.35 -16.68
CA LEU A 305 -0.19 22.05 -17.09
C LEU A 305 1.32 22.14 -17.32
N GLN A 306 1.81 23.22 -17.94
CA GLN A 306 3.24 23.42 -18.16
C GLN A 306 4.00 23.56 -16.84
N ARG A 307 3.44 24.25 -15.84
CA ARG A 307 3.98 24.32 -14.47
C ARG A 307 4.07 22.95 -13.79
N SER A 308 3.12 22.07 -14.05
CA SER A 308 3.13 20.69 -13.56
C SER A 308 3.99 19.74 -14.40
N ARG A 309 4.84 20.29 -15.29
CA ARG A 309 5.73 19.52 -16.17
C ARG A 309 4.98 18.57 -17.12
N CYS A 310 3.75 18.91 -17.46
CA CYS A 310 2.98 18.36 -18.57
C CYS A 310 2.92 19.37 -19.72
N GLU A 311 2.39 18.96 -20.87
CA GLU A 311 2.14 19.89 -21.98
C GLU A 311 0.68 19.78 -22.40
N GLY A 312 0.04 20.91 -22.67
CA GLY A 312 -1.34 20.99 -23.13
C GLY A 312 -1.42 21.48 -24.57
N ILE A 313 -2.29 20.87 -25.37
CA ILE A 313 -2.58 21.33 -26.73
C ILE A 313 -4.09 21.58 -26.85
N ASP A 314 -4.46 22.81 -27.19
CA ASP A 314 -5.83 23.12 -27.57
C ASP A 314 -6.11 22.57 -28.99
N LYS A 315 -7.04 21.63 -29.07
CA LYS A 315 -7.48 21.00 -30.33
C LYS A 315 -8.65 21.74 -30.99
N GLY A 316 -9.09 22.84 -30.41
CA GLY A 316 -10.30 23.55 -30.79
C GLY A 316 -11.57 22.91 -30.25
N SER A 317 -12.70 23.61 -30.42
CA SER A 317 -14.02 23.17 -29.95
C SER A 317 -14.07 22.78 -28.46
N GLY A 318 -13.25 23.44 -27.60
CA GLY A 318 -13.19 23.17 -26.16
C GLY A 318 -12.47 21.89 -25.76
N LYS A 319 -11.74 21.24 -26.69
CA LYS A 319 -11.00 19.99 -26.45
C LYS A 319 -9.53 20.27 -26.11
N LEU A 320 -9.07 19.64 -25.05
CA LEU A 320 -7.68 19.65 -24.57
C LEU A 320 -7.05 18.26 -24.78
N GLU A 321 -5.87 18.21 -25.37
CA GLU A 321 -4.99 17.05 -25.36
C GLU A 321 -3.84 17.32 -24.40
N CYS A 322 -3.76 16.58 -23.29
CA CYS A 322 -2.65 16.64 -22.34
C CYS A 322 -1.58 15.62 -22.75
N ILE A 323 -0.34 16.06 -22.90
CA ILE A 323 0.85 15.24 -23.16
C ILE A 323 1.56 15.03 -21.82
N ILE A 324 1.72 13.78 -21.43
CA ILE A 324 2.24 13.36 -20.14
C ILE A 324 3.60 12.69 -20.35
N PRO A 325 4.67 13.14 -19.70
CA PRO A 325 5.98 12.53 -19.82
C PRO A 325 5.97 11.09 -19.29
N SER A 326 6.80 10.22 -19.87
CA SER A 326 6.74 8.78 -19.61
C SER A 326 7.14 8.36 -18.19
N TYR A 327 7.81 9.23 -17.42
CA TYR A 327 8.13 8.98 -16.01
C TYR A 327 6.94 9.23 -15.06
N ARG A 328 5.92 10.00 -15.48
CA ARG A 328 4.69 10.24 -14.73
C ARG A 328 3.76 9.02 -14.88
N ILE A 329 3.92 8.08 -14.01
CA ILE A 329 3.20 6.80 -14.04
C ILE A 329 1.92 6.82 -13.19
N ASP A 330 1.70 7.90 -12.51
CA ASP A 330 0.60 8.21 -11.58
C ASP A 330 -0.65 8.78 -12.28
N LEU A 331 -0.50 9.35 -13.47
CA LEU A 331 -1.59 9.98 -14.21
C LEU A 331 -2.29 8.95 -15.11
N PHE A 332 -3.50 8.52 -14.75
CA PHE A 332 -4.24 7.47 -15.45
C PHE A 332 -5.46 7.98 -16.19
N ASP A 333 -6.16 8.99 -15.64
CA ASP A 333 -7.43 9.47 -16.15
C ASP A 333 -7.51 11.00 -16.13
N LYS A 334 -8.62 11.52 -16.64
CA LYS A 334 -8.90 12.96 -16.75
C LYS A 334 -8.88 13.69 -15.42
N VAL A 335 -9.30 13.03 -14.36
CA VAL A 335 -9.31 13.63 -13.01
C VAL A 335 -7.90 13.90 -12.51
N ASP A 336 -6.93 13.05 -12.85
CA ASP A 336 -5.53 13.25 -12.47
C ASP A 336 -4.95 14.46 -13.20
N VAL A 337 -5.36 14.70 -14.46
CA VAL A 337 -4.99 15.91 -15.19
C VAL A 337 -5.60 17.17 -14.57
N CYS A 338 -6.82 17.08 -14.01
CA CYS A 338 -7.40 18.22 -13.28
C CYS A 338 -6.61 18.52 -12.00
N GLU A 339 -6.10 17.49 -11.31
CA GLU A 339 -5.21 17.68 -10.16
C GLU A 339 -3.91 18.40 -10.55
N GLU A 340 -3.30 18.03 -11.69
CA GLU A 340 -2.11 18.73 -12.21
C GLU A 340 -2.39 20.19 -12.53
N VAL A 341 -3.58 20.51 -13.06
CA VAL A 341 -3.99 21.91 -13.26
C VAL A 341 -4.12 22.64 -11.93
N ALA A 342 -4.68 22.00 -10.90
CA ALA A 342 -4.79 22.60 -9.56
C ALA A 342 -3.42 22.83 -8.91
N ILE A 343 -2.47 21.91 -9.09
CA ILE A 343 -1.08 22.05 -8.64
C ILE A 343 -0.41 23.24 -9.36
N GLY A 344 -0.52 23.32 -10.67
CA GLY A 344 0.06 24.42 -11.46
C GLY A 344 -0.62 25.78 -11.23
N TYR A 345 -1.90 25.79 -10.87
CA TYR A 345 -2.61 26.99 -10.42
C TYR A 345 -2.12 27.45 -9.04
N GLY A 346 -1.70 26.51 -8.22
CA GLY A 346 -1.31 26.70 -6.83
C GLY A 346 -2.46 26.35 -5.89
N ILE A 347 -2.41 25.16 -5.32
CA ILE A 347 -3.51 24.57 -4.51
C ILE A 347 -3.93 25.46 -3.34
N PHE A 348 -3.00 26.22 -2.76
CA PHE A 348 -3.28 27.17 -1.68
C PHE A 348 -3.99 28.45 -2.12
N ASN A 349 -4.09 28.69 -3.45
CA ASN A 349 -4.86 29.81 -4.02
C ASN A 349 -6.35 29.45 -4.19
N LEU A 350 -6.74 28.19 -3.95
CA LEU A 350 -8.14 27.77 -4.02
C LEU A 350 -8.91 28.31 -2.80
N GLU A 351 -9.90 29.15 -3.06
CA GLU A 351 -10.75 29.68 -2.01
C GLU A 351 -11.84 28.65 -1.62
N PRO A 352 -11.97 28.32 -0.33
CA PRO A 352 -13.02 27.41 0.12
C PRO A 352 -14.40 28.09 -0.01
N LEU A 353 -15.31 27.44 -0.71
CA LEU A 353 -16.67 27.92 -0.89
C LEU A 353 -17.66 27.07 -0.07
N HIS A 354 -18.64 27.72 0.54
CA HIS A 354 -19.76 27.02 1.14
C HIS A 354 -20.68 26.44 0.06
N PRO A 355 -21.19 25.19 0.24
CA PRO A 355 -22.18 24.63 -0.69
C PRO A 355 -23.41 25.54 -0.81
N SER A 356 -23.81 25.84 -2.03
CA SER A 356 -25.00 26.68 -2.31
C SER A 356 -26.32 25.92 -2.12
N THR A 357 -26.28 24.60 -2.00
CA THR A 357 -27.44 23.73 -1.87
C THR A 357 -27.54 23.14 -0.47
N TYR A 358 -28.68 23.31 0.18
CA TYR A 358 -28.97 22.72 1.49
C TYR A 358 -29.69 21.38 1.29
N PHE A 359 -28.96 20.28 1.43
CA PHE A 359 -29.59 18.96 1.55
C PHE A 359 -29.47 18.48 2.99
N PRO A 360 -30.57 18.47 3.78
CA PRO A 360 -30.52 17.90 5.11
C PRO A 360 -30.23 16.39 4.99
N GLY A 361 -29.14 15.97 5.61
CA GLY A 361 -28.83 14.55 5.71
C GLY A 361 -29.89 13.81 6.54
N ARG A 362 -30.03 12.50 6.30
CA ARG A 362 -30.85 11.61 7.14
C ARG A 362 -29.99 10.45 7.62
N LYS A 363 -30.14 10.09 8.90
CA LYS A 363 -29.61 8.84 9.40
C LYS A 363 -30.32 7.69 8.70
N ASN A 364 -29.57 6.64 8.34
CA ASN A 364 -30.19 5.41 7.85
C ASN A 364 -30.91 4.69 9.01
N ASN A 365 -31.85 3.82 8.68
CA ASN A 365 -32.68 3.13 9.68
C ASN A 365 -31.85 2.26 10.63
N GLN A 366 -30.78 1.64 10.12
CA GLN A 366 -29.86 0.84 10.93
C GLN A 366 -29.17 1.69 12.01
N SER A 367 -28.65 2.89 11.66
CA SER A 367 -28.04 3.80 12.64
C SER A 367 -29.04 4.23 13.71
N ILE A 368 -30.31 4.43 13.35
CA ILE A 368 -31.36 4.79 14.31
C ILE A 368 -31.61 3.64 15.30
N VAL A 369 -31.65 2.41 14.81
CA VAL A 369 -31.78 1.24 15.68
C VAL A 369 -30.57 1.13 16.63
N PHE A 370 -29.36 1.32 16.12
CA PHE A 370 -28.15 1.28 16.95
C PHE A 370 -28.14 2.37 18.02
N ASP A 371 -28.59 3.59 17.70
CA ASP A 371 -28.71 4.67 18.67
C ASP A 371 -29.70 4.30 19.80
N LYS A 372 -30.85 3.72 19.46
CA LYS A 372 -31.79 3.23 20.46
C LYS A 372 -31.21 2.14 21.38
N VAL A 373 -30.45 1.21 20.80
CA VAL A 373 -29.75 0.17 21.58
C VAL A 373 -28.77 0.82 22.55
N ARG A 374 -27.98 1.80 22.09
CA ARG A 374 -27.02 2.56 22.90
C ARG A 374 -27.72 3.26 24.06
N ASP A 375 -28.78 4.03 23.77
CA ASP A 375 -29.50 4.78 24.78
C ASP A 375 -30.04 3.90 25.91
N ILE A 376 -30.59 2.74 25.57
CA ILE A 376 -31.08 1.77 26.56
C ILE A 376 -29.96 1.17 27.39
N LEU A 377 -28.87 0.72 26.75
CA LEU A 377 -27.74 0.09 27.45
C LEU A 377 -26.97 1.08 28.33
N ILE A 378 -26.80 2.32 27.88
CA ILE A 378 -26.23 3.41 28.68
C ILE A 378 -27.14 3.69 29.88
N GLY A 379 -28.46 3.71 29.69
CA GLY A 379 -29.45 3.86 30.76
C GLY A 379 -29.43 2.71 31.78
N LEU A 380 -29.02 1.50 31.39
CA LEU A 380 -28.82 0.35 32.25
C LEU A 380 -27.41 0.31 32.92
N GLY A 381 -26.60 1.35 32.66
CA GLY A 381 -25.27 1.54 33.25
C GLY A 381 -24.14 0.82 32.52
N PHE A 382 -24.32 0.45 31.26
CA PHE A 382 -23.25 -0.10 30.43
C PHE A 382 -22.45 0.99 29.72
N MET A 383 -21.18 0.68 29.49
CA MET A 383 -20.24 1.50 28.69
C MET A 383 -20.05 0.87 27.32
N GLU A 384 -20.19 1.66 26.26
CA GLU A 384 -19.87 1.22 24.90
C GLU A 384 -18.34 1.14 24.72
N ILE A 385 -17.88 0.04 24.12
CA ILE A 385 -16.50 -0.15 23.72
C ILE A 385 -16.43 -0.49 22.24
N ILE A 386 -15.28 -0.27 21.63
CA ILE A 386 -14.98 -0.63 20.25
C ILE A 386 -13.66 -1.37 20.24
N ASN A 387 -13.68 -2.60 19.77
CA ASN A 387 -12.50 -3.43 19.58
C ASN A 387 -12.15 -3.55 18.08
N PRO A 388 -10.88 -3.83 17.74
CA PRO A 388 -10.49 -4.13 16.36
C PRO A 388 -11.28 -5.31 15.78
N ASP A 389 -11.61 -5.21 14.49
CA ASP A 389 -12.27 -6.30 13.74
C ASP A 389 -11.33 -7.48 13.46
N ILE A 390 -10.01 -7.23 13.54
CA ILE A 390 -8.97 -8.23 13.31
C ILE A 390 -8.43 -8.70 14.66
N ILE A 391 -8.40 -10.01 14.86
CA ILE A 391 -7.98 -10.67 16.12
C ILE A 391 -6.99 -11.80 15.85
N SER A 392 -6.35 -12.31 16.91
CA SER A 392 -5.46 -13.48 16.81
C SER A 392 -6.24 -14.80 16.83
N LYS A 393 -5.67 -15.83 16.21
CA LYS A 393 -6.19 -17.19 16.32
C LYS A 393 -6.11 -17.74 17.73
N SER A 394 -5.06 -17.36 18.49
CA SER A 394 -4.90 -17.77 19.88
C SER A 394 -6.07 -17.29 20.74
N LEU A 395 -6.46 -16.02 20.62
CA LEU A 395 -7.59 -15.47 21.38
C LEU A 395 -8.89 -16.23 21.13
N VAL A 396 -9.19 -16.56 19.85
CA VAL A 396 -10.39 -17.34 19.50
C VAL A 396 -10.35 -18.72 20.15
N ARG A 397 -9.21 -19.42 20.08
CA ARG A 397 -9.02 -20.73 20.69
C ARG A 397 -9.14 -20.69 22.22
N ASP A 398 -8.49 -19.70 22.86
CA ASP A 398 -8.47 -19.57 24.32
C ASP A 398 -9.85 -19.28 24.90
N VAL A 399 -10.74 -18.62 24.13
CA VAL A 399 -12.12 -18.32 24.53
C VAL A 399 -13.08 -19.45 24.20
N PHE A 400 -13.08 -19.99 22.98
CA PHE A 400 -14.07 -20.99 22.59
C PHE A 400 -13.71 -22.43 23.02
N LEU A 401 -12.50 -22.66 23.57
CA LEU A 401 -12.01 -23.93 24.06
C LEU A 401 -12.10 -25.07 23.02
N GLU A 402 -12.07 -24.75 21.75
CA GLU A 402 -12.11 -25.74 20.67
C GLU A 402 -10.81 -25.71 19.89
N ASP A 403 -10.17 -26.87 19.73
CA ASP A 403 -9.17 -27.12 18.70
C ASP A 403 -9.87 -27.23 17.33
N GLY A 404 -10.24 -26.07 16.79
CA GLY A 404 -10.89 -25.99 15.48
C GLY A 404 -12.40 -25.79 15.54
N HIS A 405 -12.87 -24.63 15.93
CA HIS A 405 -14.00 -24.04 15.22
C HIS A 405 -13.64 -24.15 13.75
N SER A 406 -14.42 -24.94 12.99
CA SER A 406 -14.00 -25.40 11.67
C SER A 406 -13.33 -24.26 10.94
N ASP A 407 -12.01 -24.33 10.72
CA ASP A 407 -11.19 -23.31 10.03
C ASP A 407 -11.82 -22.83 8.73
N LYS A 408 -12.75 -23.63 8.19
CA LYS A 408 -13.55 -23.36 6.99
C LYS A 408 -14.51 -22.17 7.09
N LYS A 409 -14.84 -21.67 8.29
CA LYS A 409 -15.73 -20.50 8.48
C LYS A 409 -14.98 -19.23 8.89
N LEU A 410 -13.71 -19.32 9.20
CA LEU A 410 -12.90 -18.19 9.61
C LEU A 410 -12.29 -17.49 8.37
N VAL A 411 -12.34 -16.15 8.37
CA VAL A 411 -11.71 -15.34 7.33
C VAL A 411 -10.32 -14.95 7.80
N THR A 412 -9.29 -15.55 7.19
CA THR A 412 -7.88 -15.30 7.53
C THR A 412 -7.24 -14.30 6.56
N LEU A 413 -6.33 -13.48 7.08
CA LEU A 413 -5.53 -12.56 6.28
C LEU A 413 -4.37 -13.30 5.61
N GLY A 414 -4.18 -13.09 4.31
CA GLY A 414 -3.19 -13.84 3.52
C GLY A 414 -1.73 -13.55 3.83
N ASP A 415 -1.39 -12.36 4.32
CA ASP A 415 -0.01 -11.93 4.58
C ASP A 415 0.09 -11.13 5.90
N SER A 416 -0.49 -11.65 6.98
CA SER A 416 -0.35 -10.99 8.28
C SER A 416 1.09 -11.06 8.78
N LYS A 417 1.69 -9.90 9.02
CA LYS A 417 3.05 -9.79 9.61
C LYS A 417 3.06 -9.89 11.14
N ASN A 418 1.88 -9.85 11.75
CA ASN A 418 1.70 -9.86 13.20
C ASN A 418 0.71 -10.96 13.59
N THR A 419 1.12 -11.82 14.52
CA THR A 419 0.29 -12.91 15.05
C THR A 419 -0.90 -12.43 15.89
N GLU A 420 -0.92 -11.17 16.30
CA GLU A 420 -2.07 -10.57 16.99
C GLU A 420 -3.22 -10.19 16.02
N PHE A 421 -2.93 -10.10 14.70
CA PHE A 421 -3.87 -9.65 13.67
C PHE A 421 -3.89 -10.61 12.49
N GLU A 422 -4.47 -11.80 12.70
CA GLU A 422 -4.42 -12.89 11.71
C GLU A 422 -5.76 -13.16 11.02
N LEU A 423 -6.88 -12.88 11.68
CA LEU A 423 -8.20 -13.20 11.15
C LEU A 423 -9.26 -12.14 11.51
N LEU A 424 -10.28 -12.05 10.67
CA LEU A 424 -11.47 -11.26 10.97
C LEU A 424 -12.35 -12.00 12.00
N ARG A 425 -12.81 -11.27 13.01
CA ARG A 425 -13.62 -11.82 14.10
C ARG A 425 -14.97 -12.34 13.62
N ASN A 426 -15.36 -13.52 14.06
CA ASN A 426 -16.67 -14.14 13.80
C ASN A 426 -17.67 -13.98 14.97
N SER A 427 -17.21 -13.42 16.09
CA SER A 427 -17.95 -13.11 17.31
C SER A 427 -17.28 -11.94 18.03
N LEU A 428 -18.02 -11.18 18.82
CA LEU A 428 -17.53 -10.10 19.68
C LEU A 428 -17.08 -10.61 21.07
N ILE A 429 -17.54 -11.80 21.48
CA ILE A 429 -17.25 -12.38 22.81
C ILE A 429 -15.74 -12.44 23.10
N PRO A 430 -14.86 -12.96 22.21
CA PRO A 430 -13.43 -12.98 22.48
C PRO A 430 -12.84 -11.58 22.72
N SER A 431 -13.26 -10.61 21.92
CA SER A 431 -12.77 -9.23 22.03
C SER A 431 -13.19 -8.57 23.34
N ILE A 432 -14.46 -8.75 23.77
CA ILE A 432 -14.97 -8.11 24.99
C ILE A 432 -14.35 -8.76 26.25
N ILE A 433 -14.14 -10.09 26.26
CA ILE A 433 -13.47 -10.78 27.38
C ILE A 433 -12.00 -10.35 27.46
N ASN A 434 -11.32 -10.22 26.32
CA ASN A 434 -9.95 -9.69 26.27
C ASN A 434 -9.86 -8.24 26.78
N THR A 435 -10.91 -7.44 26.58
CA THR A 435 -10.98 -6.09 27.17
C THR A 435 -11.02 -6.13 28.68
N PHE A 436 -11.76 -7.05 29.29
CA PHE A 436 -11.72 -7.24 30.76
C PHE A 436 -10.35 -7.65 31.25
N SER A 437 -9.64 -8.54 30.54
CA SER A 437 -8.30 -8.97 30.95
C SER A 437 -7.26 -7.84 30.93
N LYS A 438 -7.45 -6.86 30.04
CA LYS A 438 -6.61 -5.65 29.98
C LYS A 438 -6.98 -4.60 31.01
N ASN A 439 -8.18 -4.68 31.62
CA ASN A 439 -8.73 -3.69 32.55
C ASN A 439 -9.00 -4.30 33.95
N ILE A 440 -8.23 -5.31 34.35
CA ILE A 440 -8.37 -5.99 35.65
C ILE A 440 -8.13 -5.06 36.87
N HIS A 441 -7.43 -3.96 36.66
CA HIS A 441 -7.13 -2.97 37.71
C HIS A 441 -8.22 -1.90 37.87
N GLU A 442 -9.19 -1.87 36.96
CA GLU A 442 -10.31 -0.94 37.03
C GLU A 442 -11.36 -1.40 38.04
N LYS A 443 -12.20 -0.43 38.48
CA LYS A 443 -13.25 -0.70 39.48
C LYS A 443 -14.33 -1.62 38.93
N TYR A 444 -14.83 -2.51 39.80
CA TYR A 444 -16.00 -3.35 39.55
C TYR A 444 -17.27 -2.79 40.21
N PRO A 445 -18.48 -3.03 39.67
CA PRO A 445 -18.77 -3.84 38.51
C PRO A 445 -18.37 -3.17 37.21
N GLN A 446 -17.80 -3.95 36.26
CA GLN A 446 -17.57 -3.49 34.89
C GLN A 446 -18.73 -4.01 34.02
N LYS A 447 -19.43 -3.10 33.36
CA LYS A 447 -20.55 -3.39 32.46
C LYS A 447 -20.23 -2.82 31.09
N LEU A 448 -19.98 -3.69 30.12
CA LEU A 448 -19.50 -3.32 28.79
C LEU A 448 -20.45 -3.83 27.70
N PHE A 449 -20.56 -3.08 26.60
CA PHE A 449 -21.20 -3.57 25.39
C PHE A 449 -20.48 -3.09 24.14
N GLU A 450 -20.62 -3.86 23.06
CA GLU A 450 -20.10 -3.53 21.75
C GLU A 450 -21.14 -3.83 20.68
N ILE A 451 -21.37 -2.86 19.78
CA ILE A 451 -22.07 -3.06 18.51
C ILE A 451 -21.00 -3.12 17.44
N GLY A 452 -20.75 -4.29 16.86
CA GLY A 452 -19.64 -4.49 15.93
C GLY A 452 -19.97 -5.41 14.77
N LYS A 453 -19.19 -5.30 13.72
CA LYS A 453 -19.23 -6.24 12.59
C LYS A 453 -18.53 -7.53 12.94
N THR A 454 -19.06 -8.62 12.40
CA THR A 454 -18.45 -9.96 12.41
C THR A 454 -18.47 -10.53 11.01
N PHE A 455 -17.57 -11.47 10.75
CA PHE A 455 -17.29 -11.98 9.42
C PHE A 455 -17.30 -13.51 9.43
N SER A 456 -17.96 -14.10 8.44
CA SER A 456 -17.98 -15.56 8.27
C SER A 456 -17.79 -15.93 6.81
N ALA A 457 -16.92 -16.92 6.56
CA ALA A 457 -16.76 -17.45 5.21
C ALA A 457 -17.91 -18.40 4.87
N THR A 458 -18.50 -18.24 3.71
CA THR A 458 -19.36 -19.22 3.05
C THR A 458 -18.61 -19.86 1.87
N GLU A 459 -19.22 -20.78 1.15
CA GLU A 459 -18.57 -21.44 0.01
C GLU A 459 -18.13 -20.46 -1.09
N ASN A 460 -18.86 -19.36 -1.28
CA ASN A 460 -18.65 -18.45 -2.42
C ASN A 460 -18.42 -16.99 -2.02
N GLU A 461 -18.66 -16.60 -0.76
CA GLU A 461 -18.61 -15.21 -0.33
C GLU A 461 -18.25 -15.07 1.16
N ILE A 462 -17.87 -13.86 1.56
CA ILE A 462 -17.71 -13.47 2.96
C ILE A 462 -19.00 -12.74 3.36
N ARG A 463 -19.66 -13.28 4.38
CA ARG A 463 -20.84 -12.65 4.97
C ARG A 463 -20.43 -11.75 6.11
N GLU A 464 -21.00 -10.54 6.13
CA GLU A 464 -20.84 -9.54 7.20
C GLU A 464 -22.18 -9.41 7.95
N ASP A 465 -22.13 -9.49 9.27
CA ASP A 465 -23.29 -9.28 10.15
C ASP A 465 -22.93 -8.27 11.24
N TRP A 466 -23.92 -7.48 11.66
CA TRP A 466 -23.82 -6.66 12.86
C TRP A 466 -24.28 -7.46 14.07
N LEU A 467 -23.43 -7.60 15.06
CA LEU A 467 -23.73 -8.23 16.34
C LEU A 467 -23.77 -7.19 17.46
N LEU A 468 -24.52 -7.49 18.48
CA LEU A 468 -24.46 -6.83 19.77
C LEU A 468 -23.97 -7.85 20.79
N CYS A 469 -22.91 -7.48 21.50
CA CYS A 469 -22.41 -8.23 22.66
C CYS A 469 -22.50 -7.36 23.90
N VAL A 470 -23.05 -7.89 24.98
CA VAL A 470 -23.20 -7.20 26.27
C VAL A 470 -22.66 -8.10 27.36
N SER A 471 -21.84 -7.57 28.24
CA SER A 471 -21.14 -8.36 29.25
C SER A 471 -21.03 -7.64 30.59
N ILE A 472 -21.10 -8.40 31.67
CA ILE A 472 -20.99 -7.92 33.05
C ILE A 472 -19.88 -8.70 33.74
N ALA A 473 -19.02 -8.01 34.46
CA ALA A 473 -17.96 -8.60 35.26
C ALA A 473 -18.02 -8.08 36.71
N HIS A 474 -18.26 -8.97 37.64
CA HIS A 474 -18.09 -8.80 39.10
C HIS A 474 -18.24 -10.11 39.84
N ASN A 475 -17.87 -10.14 41.13
CA ASN A 475 -17.73 -11.38 41.89
C ASN A 475 -19.06 -12.14 42.14
N THR A 476 -20.21 -11.53 41.95
CA THR A 476 -21.53 -12.10 42.21
C THR A 476 -22.45 -12.06 41.00
N THR A 477 -21.92 -11.75 39.79
CA THR A 477 -22.73 -11.77 38.57
C THR A 477 -23.19 -13.21 38.27
N ASP A 478 -24.41 -13.33 37.77
CA ASP A 478 -25.03 -14.61 37.45
C ASP A 478 -25.87 -14.56 36.17
N TYR A 479 -26.34 -15.72 35.74
CA TYR A 479 -27.22 -15.84 34.57
C TYR A 479 -28.49 -14.99 34.69
N THR A 480 -29.04 -14.80 35.91
CA THR A 480 -30.27 -14.04 36.13
C THR A 480 -30.06 -12.57 35.88
N GLU A 481 -28.92 -12.01 36.32
CA GLU A 481 -28.59 -10.60 36.09
C GLU A 481 -28.45 -10.30 34.61
N ILE A 482 -27.66 -11.07 33.87
CA ILE A 482 -27.45 -10.80 32.44
C ILE A 482 -28.72 -11.03 31.62
N LYS A 483 -29.55 -12.01 31.97
CA LYS A 483 -30.84 -12.28 31.35
C LYS A 483 -31.82 -11.14 31.57
N SER A 484 -31.90 -10.58 32.79
CA SER A 484 -32.73 -9.41 33.08
C SER A 484 -32.40 -8.19 32.21
N ASN A 485 -31.07 -7.98 31.94
CA ASN A 485 -30.64 -6.91 31.05
C ASN A 485 -31.01 -7.21 29.58
N LEU A 486 -30.90 -8.47 29.13
CA LEU A 486 -31.37 -8.87 27.80
C LEU A 486 -32.90 -8.61 27.64
N GLU A 487 -33.71 -9.08 28.61
CA GLU A 487 -35.14 -8.93 28.57
C GLU A 487 -35.55 -7.43 28.59
N SER A 488 -34.86 -6.61 29.38
CA SER A 488 -35.06 -5.17 29.43
C SER A 488 -34.75 -4.51 28.09
N LEU A 489 -33.59 -4.85 27.49
CA LEU A 489 -33.22 -4.34 26.18
C LEU A 489 -34.24 -4.71 25.11
N MET A 490 -34.63 -5.99 25.04
CA MET A 490 -35.59 -6.47 24.05
C MET A 490 -36.95 -5.83 24.20
N LYS A 491 -37.41 -5.63 25.43
CA LYS A 491 -38.70 -4.97 25.73
C LYS A 491 -38.68 -3.48 25.36
N TYR A 492 -37.70 -2.73 25.84
CA TYR A 492 -37.70 -1.27 25.72
C TYR A 492 -37.17 -0.78 24.35
N CYS A 493 -36.24 -1.48 23.75
CA CYS A 493 -35.72 -1.11 22.41
C CYS A 493 -36.61 -1.62 21.29
N PHE A 494 -37.04 -2.89 21.37
CA PHE A 494 -37.66 -3.60 20.25
C PHE A 494 -39.16 -3.93 20.49
N ASN A 495 -39.69 -3.68 21.67
CA ASN A 495 -41.03 -4.12 22.09
C ASN A 495 -41.28 -5.62 21.80
N ALA A 496 -40.25 -6.45 22.06
CA ALA A 496 -40.21 -7.86 21.73
C ALA A 496 -39.90 -8.70 22.97
N ILE A 497 -40.37 -9.95 22.93
CA ILE A 497 -40.10 -10.96 23.96
C ILE A 497 -39.23 -12.02 23.33
N VAL A 498 -38.18 -12.44 24.05
CA VAL A 498 -37.31 -13.54 23.68
C VAL A 498 -37.50 -14.74 24.62
N THR A 499 -37.25 -15.90 24.11
CA THR A 499 -37.18 -17.13 24.92
C THR A 499 -35.73 -17.62 24.99
N THR A 500 -35.37 -18.23 26.12
CA THR A 500 -34.00 -18.67 26.39
C THR A 500 -33.96 -20.14 26.76
N PRO A 501 -34.22 -21.06 25.79
CA PRO A 501 -34.12 -22.51 26.06
C PRO A 501 -32.67 -22.90 26.36
N ARG A 502 -32.49 -23.78 27.35
CA ARG A 502 -31.18 -24.26 27.75
C ARG A 502 -30.40 -24.83 26.56
N TYR A 503 -29.14 -24.44 26.48
CA TYR A 503 -28.20 -24.90 25.47
C TYR A 503 -26.77 -24.74 25.98
N ASP A 504 -26.07 -25.86 26.09
CA ASP A 504 -24.70 -25.88 26.61
C ASP A 504 -23.69 -25.75 25.46
N THR A 505 -22.64 -24.96 25.70
CA THR A 505 -21.47 -24.80 24.80
C THR A 505 -20.19 -24.96 25.62
N ASN A 506 -19.05 -25.17 24.97
CA ASN A 506 -17.78 -25.39 25.66
C ASN A 506 -17.26 -24.16 26.41
N TYR A 507 -17.59 -22.97 25.96
CA TYR A 507 -17.11 -21.70 26.53
C TYR A 507 -18.05 -21.09 27.57
N PHE A 508 -19.22 -21.68 27.78
CA PHE A 508 -20.11 -21.36 28.89
C PHE A 508 -20.09 -22.40 29.99
N LEU A 509 -20.39 -21.99 31.21
CA LEU A 509 -20.56 -22.90 32.35
C LEU A 509 -21.76 -23.81 32.10
N THR A 510 -21.53 -25.11 32.16
CA THR A 510 -22.56 -26.13 31.93
C THR A 510 -23.80 -25.91 32.81
N GLY A 511 -24.97 -25.82 32.22
CA GLY A 511 -26.24 -25.57 32.90
C GLY A 511 -26.56 -24.11 33.14
N HIS A 512 -25.64 -23.17 32.85
CA HIS A 512 -25.79 -21.75 33.04
C HIS A 512 -25.75 -20.99 31.67
N SER A 513 -26.26 -21.62 30.61
CA SER A 513 -26.31 -21.07 29.29
C SER A 513 -27.57 -21.42 28.51
N ALA A 514 -27.91 -20.61 27.52
CA ALA A 514 -29.08 -20.75 26.68
C ALA A 514 -28.89 -20.17 25.28
N ARG A 515 -29.70 -20.63 24.34
CA ARG A 515 -29.91 -19.94 23.08
C ARG A 515 -30.91 -18.80 23.28
N ILE A 516 -30.71 -17.70 22.53
CA ILE A 516 -31.69 -16.60 22.47
C ILE A 516 -32.53 -16.82 21.22
N LEU A 517 -33.86 -16.97 21.42
CA LEU A 517 -34.81 -17.12 20.32
C LEU A 517 -35.74 -15.92 20.27
N LEU A 518 -35.94 -15.37 19.06
CA LEU A 518 -36.93 -14.36 18.74
C LEU A 518 -37.89 -14.91 17.69
N LYS A 519 -39.18 -15.04 18.00
CA LYS A 519 -40.19 -15.68 17.14
C LYS A 519 -39.70 -17.06 16.65
N ASP A 520 -39.20 -17.87 17.58
CA ASP A 520 -38.66 -19.24 17.38
C ASP A 520 -37.41 -19.32 16.47
N GLN A 521 -36.84 -18.19 16.04
CA GLN A 521 -35.59 -18.15 15.32
C GLN A 521 -34.42 -17.87 16.27
N LYS A 522 -33.33 -18.65 16.14
CA LYS A 522 -32.10 -18.40 16.89
C LYS A 522 -31.49 -17.07 16.43
N ILE A 523 -31.34 -16.13 17.37
CA ILE A 523 -30.64 -14.88 17.12
C ILE A 523 -29.28 -14.79 17.82
N GLY A 524 -29.06 -15.57 18.90
CA GLY A 524 -27.82 -15.50 19.67
C GLY A 524 -27.74 -16.49 20.81
N GLU A 525 -26.84 -16.20 21.75
CA GLU A 525 -26.52 -17.02 22.91
C GLU A 525 -26.29 -16.15 24.16
N ILE A 526 -26.54 -16.72 25.34
CA ILE A 526 -26.40 -16.07 26.64
C ILE A 526 -25.87 -17.08 27.66
N GLY A 527 -24.97 -16.65 28.54
CA GLY A 527 -24.48 -17.55 29.60
C GLY A 527 -23.44 -16.93 30.51
N GLU A 528 -23.01 -17.73 31.48
CA GLU A 528 -21.85 -17.48 32.34
C GLU A 528 -20.61 -18.06 31.69
N ILE A 529 -19.52 -17.30 31.64
CA ILE A 529 -18.27 -17.74 31.01
C ILE A 529 -17.64 -18.86 31.80
N HIS A 530 -17.18 -19.91 31.09
CA HIS A 530 -16.56 -21.08 31.71
C HIS A 530 -15.27 -20.70 32.47
N PRO A 531 -15.00 -21.26 33.66
CA PRO A 531 -13.80 -20.96 34.45
C PRO A 531 -12.49 -21.15 33.69
N GLN A 532 -12.41 -22.14 32.80
CA GLN A 532 -11.21 -22.36 31.97
C GLN A 532 -10.91 -21.18 31.05
N VAL A 533 -11.93 -20.53 30.47
CA VAL A 533 -11.76 -19.31 29.66
C VAL A 533 -11.21 -18.17 30.51
N LEU A 534 -11.75 -18.02 31.74
CA LEU A 534 -11.27 -17.00 32.68
C LEU A 534 -9.80 -17.23 33.03
N GLU A 535 -9.42 -18.50 33.29
CA GLU A 535 -8.04 -18.91 33.60
C GLU A 535 -7.10 -18.63 32.42
N ASN A 536 -7.48 -19.01 31.21
CA ASN A 536 -6.70 -18.77 29.98
C ASN A 536 -6.36 -17.30 29.79
N LEU A 537 -7.26 -16.38 30.19
CA LEU A 537 -7.10 -14.93 30.07
C LEU A 537 -6.67 -14.25 31.39
N ASN A 538 -6.25 -15.03 32.42
CA ASN A 538 -5.83 -14.54 33.74
C ASN A 538 -6.89 -13.68 34.46
N LEU A 539 -8.17 -13.97 34.24
CA LEU A 539 -9.30 -13.31 34.87
C LEU A 539 -9.71 -14.05 36.15
N ARG A 540 -9.96 -13.33 37.23
CA ARG A 540 -10.36 -13.90 38.53
C ARG A 540 -11.81 -13.60 38.92
N THR A 541 -12.47 -12.79 38.12
CA THR A 541 -13.83 -12.28 38.34
C THR A 541 -14.79 -13.05 37.45
N LEU A 542 -15.98 -13.34 37.94
CA LEU A 542 -17.04 -13.96 37.12
C LEU A 542 -17.46 -13.01 36.01
N ILE A 543 -17.73 -13.58 34.84
CA ILE A 543 -18.20 -12.84 33.68
C ILE A 543 -19.43 -13.52 33.11
N THR A 544 -20.46 -12.71 32.86
CA THR A 544 -21.67 -13.10 32.15
C THR A 544 -21.80 -12.32 30.86
N VAL A 545 -22.31 -12.95 29.81
CA VAL A 545 -22.41 -12.33 28.49
C VAL A 545 -23.65 -12.81 27.74
N PHE A 546 -24.21 -11.93 26.94
CA PHE A 546 -25.03 -12.34 25.81
C PHE A 546 -24.51 -11.70 24.52
N GLU A 547 -24.64 -12.45 23.44
CA GLU A 547 -24.38 -11.96 22.09
C GLU A 547 -25.54 -12.35 21.18
N PHE A 548 -25.99 -11.43 20.35
CA PHE A 548 -26.96 -11.75 19.31
C PHE A 548 -26.74 -10.97 18.01
N ASN A 549 -27.20 -11.56 16.90
CA ASN A 549 -27.14 -10.96 15.58
C ASN A 549 -28.20 -9.87 15.44
N LEU A 550 -27.74 -8.62 15.51
CA LEU A 550 -28.60 -7.43 15.42
C LEU A 550 -29.19 -7.27 14.01
N SER A 551 -28.45 -7.63 12.96
CA SER A 551 -28.97 -7.63 11.58
C SER A 551 -30.17 -8.59 11.45
N THR A 552 -30.09 -9.75 12.08
CA THR A 552 -31.20 -10.73 12.11
C THR A 552 -32.42 -10.18 12.87
N VAL A 553 -32.20 -9.52 14.00
CA VAL A 553 -33.31 -8.88 14.77
C VAL A 553 -34.01 -7.81 13.93
N VAL A 554 -33.25 -6.94 13.27
CA VAL A 554 -33.79 -5.91 12.39
C VAL A 554 -34.66 -6.52 11.30
N ASN A 555 -34.18 -7.60 10.68
CA ASN A 555 -34.92 -8.31 9.62
C ASN A 555 -36.21 -8.98 10.14
N ILE A 556 -36.16 -9.72 11.26
CA ILE A 556 -37.32 -10.43 11.85
C ILE A 556 -38.44 -9.45 12.25
N LEU A 557 -38.05 -8.26 12.72
CA LEU A 557 -38.96 -7.23 13.18
C LEU A 557 -39.32 -6.20 12.08
N ASN A 558 -38.78 -6.33 10.85
CA ASN A 558 -38.99 -5.42 9.72
C ASN A 558 -38.67 -3.95 10.07
N LEU A 559 -37.60 -3.72 10.84
CA LEU A 559 -37.25 -2.38 11.32
C LEU A 559 -36.68 -1.47 10.22
N ASP A 560 -36.24 -2.04 9.10
CA ASP A 560 -35.77 -1.29 7.92
C ASP A 560 -36.89 -0.48 7.23
N GLN A 561 -38.16 -0.81 7.50
CA GLN A 561 -39.33 -0.15 6.93
C GLN A 561 -39.94 0.92 7.84
N ILE A 562 -39.37 1.18 9.01
CA ILE A 562 -39.91 2.17 9.93
C ILE A 562 -39.73 3.57 9.31
N ARG A 563 -40.81 4.08 8.68
CA ARG A 563 -40.95 5.52 8.42
C ARG A 563 -41.06 6.21 9.76
N ILE A 564 -40.07 7.01 10.12
CA ILE A 564 -40.16 7.89 11.27
C ILE A 564 -41.18 8.98 10.88
N VAL A 565 -42.30 9.00 11.55
CA VAL A 565 -43.28 10.10 11.53
C VAL A 565 -42.66 11.29 12.25
#